data_4662339ec4e9fc58f451f55516ed09ee
#
_entry.id   4662339ec4e9fc58f451f55516ed09ee
#
_cell.length_a   1.000
_cell.length_b   1.000
_cell.length_c   1.000
_cell.angle_alpha   90.00
_cell.angle_beta   90.00
_cell.angle_gamma   90.00
#
_symmetry.space_group_name_H-M   'P 1'
#
loop_
_entity.id
_entity.type
_entity.pdbx_description
1 polymer ?
#
loop_
_entity_poly.entity_id
_entity_poly.type
_entity_poly.pdbx_seq_one_letter_code
_entity_poly.pdbx_strand_id
1 'polypeptide(L)'
;KRLRLGSLESIELSPDLFELIRSDERFCAHLHLPLQAGSDAVLKDMNRHYDTAEFARLIERVESEVPGVAVSTDIIVGFPGETEDEFQSGLDFVAKMNFSRMHVFPYSRRSGTPAAERQDQVPEPVKKDRVHRMQALAAYKAEEFHRQFIGQTMRVLFETTTDGITDGLTDNYIRVYTDDSVEDGEIYEVRLEQLYQDGIFGHVVVSNK
;
A
#
# COMPACT_ATOMS: atom_id res chain seq x y z
N LYS A 1 -10.07 16.69 11.64
CA LYS A 1 -9.74 15.33 12.14
C LYS A 1 -9.90 14.35 10.99
N ARG A 2 -8.98 13.38 10.85
CA ARG A 2 -9.00 12.34 9.84
C ARG A 2 -9.26 10.98 10.49
N LEU A 3 -10.01 10.12 9.79
CA LEU A 3 -10.26 8.73 10.16
C LEU A 3 -9.63 7.84 9.09
N ARG A 4 -8.80 6.90 9.52
CA ARG A 4 -8.18 5.89 8.66
C ARG A 4 -8.65 4.51 9.08
N LEU A 5 -9.07 3.71 8.11
CA LEU A 5 -9.42 2.32 8.35
C LEU A 5 -8.14 1.47 8.45
N GLY A 6 -8.15 0.50 9.35
CA GLY A 6 -7.08 -0.51 9.47
C GLY A 6 -7.17 -1.56 8.37
N SER A 7 -6.58 -2.75 8.62
CA SER A 7 -6.70 -3.88 7.71
C SER A 7 -8.16 -4.30 7.57
N LEU A 8 -8.60 -4.46 6.32
CA LEU A 8 -9.94 -4.94 5.97
C LEU A 8 -9.82 -6.24 5.15
N GLU A 9 -10.72 -7.17 5.42
CA GLU A 9 -10.91 -8.31 4.53
C GLU A 9 -11.93 -7.96 3.42
N SER A 10 -11.86 -8.66 2.29
CA SER A 10 -12.72 -8.39 1.14
C SER A 10 -14.22 -8.40 1.46
N ILE A 11 -14.62 -9.24 2.40
CA ILE A 11 -16.02 -9.37 2.85
C ILE A 11 -16.52 -8.14 3.62
N GLU A 12 -15.63 -7.33 4.18
CA GLU A 12 -15.96 -6.13 4.96
C GLU A 12 -16.27 -4.92 4.08
N LEU A 13 -15.94 -4.98 2.77
CA LEU A 13 -16.15 -3.90 1.82
C LEU A 13 -17.59 -3.87 1.30
N SER A 14 -18.50 -3.40 2.15
CA SER A 14 -19.91 -3.23 1.82
C SER A 14 -20.18 -1.96 0.98
N PRO A 15 -21.32 -1.89 0.23
CA PRO A 15 -21.74 -0.66 -0.42
C PRO A 15 -21.89 0.53 0.54
N ASP A 16 -22.37 0.28 1.75
CA ASP A 16 -22.55 1.32 2.77
C ASP A 16 -21.20 1.89 3.24
N LEU A 17 -20.14 1.06 3.30
CA LEU A 17 -18.80 1.52 3.63
C LEU A 17 -18.24 2.42 2.51
N PHE A 18 -18.43 2.07 1.25
CA PHE A 18 -18.02 2.93 0.13
C PHE A 18 -18.78 4.25 0.14
N GLU A 19 -20.08 4.24 0.39
CA GLU A 19 -20.87 5.46 0.53
C GLU A 19 -20.34 6.35 1.66
N LEU A 20 -20.01 5.76 2.81
CA LEU A 20 -19.46 6.49 3.95
C LEU A 20 -18.10 7.12 3.60
N ILE A 21 -17.20 6.38 2.93
CA ILE A 21 -15.88 6.91 2.52
C ILE A 21 -16.04 8.08 1.54
N ARG A 22 -17.03 8.03 0.63
CA ARG A 22 -17.28 9.11 -0.33
C ARG A 22 -17.94 10.34 0.26
N SER A 23 -18.86 10.14 1.21
CA SER A 23 -19.73 11.23 1.73
C SER A 23 -19.18 11.97 2.93
N ASP A 24 -18.24 11.39 3.67
CA ASP A 24 -17.68 11.96 4.88
C ASP A 24 -16.19 12.31 4.70
N GLU A 25 -15.87 13.59 4.53
CA GLU A 25 -14.51 14.11 4.33
C GLU A 25 -13.50 13.73 5.43
N ARG A 26 -13.96 13.22 6.56
CA ARG A 26 -13.08 12.73 7.62
C ARG A 26 -12.44 11.41 7.27
N PHE A 27 -13.07 10.58 6.43
CA PHE A 27 -12.48 9.32 5.98
C PHE A 27 -11.37 9.56 4.98
N CYS A 28 -10.22 8.97 5.25
CA CYS A 28 -9.08 8.99 4.37
C CYS A 28 -9.32 8.05 3.18
N ALA A 29 -9.02 8.50 1.97
CA ALA A 29 -9.09 7.69 0.74
C ALA A 29 -7.92 6.68 0.69
N HIS A 30 -7.83 5.83 1.70
CA HIS A 30 -6.80 4.79 1.84
C HIS A 30 -7.41 3.53 2.43
N LEU A 31 -7.17 2.39 1.78
CA LEU A 31 -7.57 1.06 2.25
C LEU A 31 -6.34 0.15 2.33
N HIS A 32 -6.23 -0.61 3.42
CA HIS A 32 -5.24 -1.66 3.56
C HIS A 32 -5.91 -3.01 3.36
N LEU A 33 -5.60 -3.67 2.23
CA LEU A 33 -6.19 -4.92 1.78
C LEU A 33 -5.08 -5.98 1.62
N PRO A 34 -4.86 -6.84 2.62
CA PRO A 34 -3.79 -7.83 2.57
C PRO A 34 -4.04 -8.91 1.50
N LEU A 35 -3.21 -8.94 0.44
CA LEU A 35 -3.23 -9.97 -0.60
C LEU A 35 -2.59 -11.28 -0.11
N GLN A 36 -1.54 -11.19 0.67
CA GLN A 36 -0.71 -12.26 1.23
C GLN A 36 0.21 -12.95 0.20
N ALA A 37 -0.29 -13.37 -0.95
CA ALA A 37 0.51 -13.93 -2.05
C ALA A 37 -0.14 -13.61 -3.41
N GLY A 38 0.66 -13.48 -4.46
CA GLY A 38 0.16 -13.23 -5.81
C GLY A 38 0.02 -14.49 -6.68
N SER A 39 0.06 -15.69 -6.10
CA SER A 39 -0.13 -16.97 -6.77
C SER A 39 -1.28 -17.74 -6.12
N ASP A 40 -2.21 -18.26 -6.93
CA ASP A 40 -3.37 -19.03 -6.46
C ASP A 40 -2.95 -20.30 -5.71
N ALA A 41 -1.87 -20.96 -6.15
CA ALA A 41 -1.35 -22.14 -5.47
C ALA A 41 -0.85 -21.78 -4.06
N VAL A 42 -0.12 -20.69 -3.91
CA VAL A 42 0.38 -20.23 -2.61
C VAL A 42 -0.77 -19.72 -1.73
N LEU A 43 -1.74 -18.98 -2.28
CA LEU A 43 -2.94 -18.56 -1.55
C LEU A 43 -3.71 -19.77 -0.99
N LYS A 44 -3.89 -20.81 -1.79
CA LYS A 44 -4.51 -22.07 -1.37
C LYS A 44 -3.73 -22.74 -0.24
N ASP A 45 -2.41 -22.81 -0.36
CA ASP A 45 -1.53 -23.37 0.68
C ASP A 45 -1.54 -22.56 1.97
N MET A 46 -1.78 -21.25 1.88
CA MET A 46 -2.01 -20.35 3.02
C MET A 46 -3.44 -20.45 3.58
N ASN A 47 -4.28 -21.35 3.03
CA ASN A 47 -5.70 -21.49 3.39
C ASN A 47 -6.51 -20.20 3.21
N ARG A 48 -6.23 -19.44 2.13
CA ARG A 48 -7.03 -18.29 1.75
C ARG A 48 -8.25 -18.71 0.95
N HIS A 49 -9.37 -18.01 1.17
CA HIS A 49 -10.66 -18.33 0.56
C HIS A 49 -10.97 -17.43 -0.66
N TYR A 50 -9.94 -16.88 -1.27
CA TYR A 50 -10.01 -16.08 -2.49
C TYR A 50 -8.82 -16.44 -3.41
N ASP A 51 -9.00 -16.20 -4.68
CA ASP A 51 -7.94 -16.30 -5.70
C ASP A 51 -7.47 -14.91 -6.19
N THR A 52 -6.44 -14.89 -7.02
CA THR A 52 -5.89 -13.64 -7.58
C THR A 52 -6.90 -12.90 -8.46
N ALA A 53 -7.77 -13.62 -9.19
CA ALA A 53 -8.79 -13.00 -10.04
C ALA A 53 -9.90 -12.33 -9.20
N GLU A 54 -10.30 -12.94 -8.09
CA GLU A 54 -11.25 -12.35 -7.15
C GLU A 54 -10.66 -11.11 -6.49
N PHE A 55 -9.39 -11.16 -6.10
CA PHE A 55 -8.69 -10.01 -5.53
C PHE A 55 -8.54 -8.87 -6.55
N ALA A 56 -8.22 -9.17 -7.81
CA ALA A 56 -8.15 -8.15 -8.87
C ALA A 56 -9.50 -7.44 -9.05
N ARG A 57 -10.60 -8.20 -9.14
CA ARG A 57 -11.96 -7.61 -9.22
C ARG A 57 -12.29 -6.72 -8.01
N LEU A 58 -11.82 -7.11 -6.83
CA LEU A 58 -11.98 -6.29 -5.63
C LEU A 58 -11.26 -4.95 -5.77
N ILE A 59 -9.99 -4.95 -6.23
CA ILE A 59 -9.22 -3.71 -6.45
C ILE A 59 -9.90 -2.83 -7.50
N GLU A 60 -10.31 -3.38 -8.64
CA GLU A 60 -11.05 -2.64 -9.67
C GLU A 60 -12.32 -1.98 -9.12
N ARG A 61 -13.07 -2.71 -8.29
CA ARG A 61 -14.24 -2.16 -7.61
C ARG A 61 -13.88 -1.02 -6.68
N VAL A 62 -12.86 -1.18 -5.83
CA VAL A 62 -12.39 -0.15 -4.88
C VAL A 62 -12.01 1.13 -5.63
N GLU A 63 -11.26 1.02 -6.72
CA GLU A 63 -10.82 2.15 -7.53
C GLU A 63 -12.00 2.87 -8.22
N SER A 64 -12.98 2.10 -8.69
CA SER A 64 -14.18 2.66 -9.31
C SER A 64 -15.10 3.36 -8.31
N GLU A 65 -15.21 2.84 -7.10
CA GLU A 65 -16.07 3.39 -6.04
C GLU A 65 -15.44 4.60 -5.34
N VAL A 66 -14.11 4.64 -5.21
CA VAL A 66 -13.37 5.70 -4.53
C VAL A 66 -12.22 6.20 -5.43
N PRO A 67 -12.48 7.12 -6.37
CA PRO A 67 -11.44 7.65 -7.26
C PRO A 67 -10.25 8.25 -6.49
N GLY A 68 -9.03 7.88 -6.88
CA GLY A 68 -7.79 8.34 -6.24
C GLY A 68 -7.46 7.64 -4.92
N VAL A 69 -8.19 6.58 -4.57
CA VAL A 69 -7.91 5.77 -3.38
C VAL A 69 -6.51 5.16 -3.45
N ALA A 70 -5.81 5.21 -2.35
CA ALA A 70 -4.58 4.45 -2.16
C ALA A 70 -4.89 3.05 -1.63
N VAL A 71 -4.44 2.03 -2.30
CA VAL A 71 -4.53 0.65 -1.80
C VAL A 71 -3.15 0.20 -1.36
N SER A 72 -3.01 -0.12 -0.07
CA SER A 72 -1.83 -0.79 0.47
C SER A 72 -2.11 -2.26 0.74
N THR A 73 -1.07 -3.08 0.69
CA THR A 73 -1.18 -4.53 0.86
C THR A 73 0.00 -5.14 1.60
N ASP A 74 -0.19 -6.36 2.12
CA ASP A 74 0.87 -7.20 2.66
C ASP A 74 1.13 -8.36 1.71
N ILE A 75 2.42 -8.68 1.49
CA ILE A 75 2.90 -9.80 0.68
C ILE A 75 3.90 -10.61 1.50
N ILE A 76 3.67 -11.92 1.59
CA ILE A 76 4.59 -12.88 2.17
C ILE A 76 5.24 -13.67 1.04
N VAL A 77 6.56 -13.73 1.02
CA VAL A 77 7.34 -14.52 0.05
C VAL A 77 8.08 -15.66 0.72
N GLY A 78 8.31 -16.74 0.01
CA GLY A 78 9.00 -17.91 0.54
C GLY A 78 8.15 -18.73 1.50
N PHE A 79 6.83 -18.78 1.28
CA PHE A 79 5.96 -19.70 2.00
C PHE A 79 6.40 -21.15 1.73
N PRO A 80 6.27 -22.09 2.69
CA PRO A 80 6.65 -23.48 2.44
C PRO A 80 6.05 -24.04 1.15
N GLY A 81 6.88 -24.61 0.30
CA GLY A 81 6.50 -25.16 -0.99
C GLY A 81 6.45 -24.16 -2.15
N GLU A 82 6.54 -22.86 -1.90
CA GLU A 82 6.52 -21.86 -2.98
C GLU A 82 7.69 -22.08 -3.95
N THR A 83 7.37 -22.43 -5.18
CA THR A 83 8.34 -22.62 -6.28
C THR A 83 8.78 -21.26 -6.86
N GLU A 84 9.80 -21.28 -7.72
CA GLU A 84 10.22 -20.07 -8.44
C GLU A 84 9.16 -19.61 -9.44
N ASP A 85 8.50 -20.54 -10.12
CA ASP A 85 7.44 -20.22 -11.09
C ASP A 85 6.22 -19.59 -10.41
N GLU A 86 5.85 -20.07 -9.23
CA GLU A 86 4.78 -19.47 -8.42
C GLU A 86 5.15 -18.08 -7.92
N PHE A 87 6.39 -17.89 -7.46
CA PHE A 87 6.86 -16.58 -7.07
C PHE A 87 6.89 -15.60 -8.26
N GLN A 88 7.36 -16.05 -9.44
CA GLN A 88 7.33 -15.21 -10.65
C GLN A 88 5.89 -14.86 -11.06
N SER A 89 4.97 -15.82 -11.01
CA SER A 89 3.54 -15.56 -11.25
C SER A 89 2.99 -14.52 -10.28
N GLY A 90 3.44 -14.56 -9.03
CA GLY A 90 3.09 -13.58 -8.00
C GLY A 90 3.62 -12.17 -8.33
N LEU A 91 4.88 -12.07 -8.78
CA LEU A 91 5.44 -10.79 -9.25
C LEU A 91 4.64 -10.23 -10.43
N ASP A 92 4.32 -11.08 -11.41
CA ASP A 92 3.59 -10.68 -12.62
C ASP A 92 2.16 -10.24 -12.30
N PHE A 93 1.52 -10.86 -11.33
CA PHE A 93 0.22 -10.45 -10.82
C PHE A 93 0.30 -9.09 -10.13
N VAL A 94 1.19 -8.94 -9.16
CA VAL A 94 1.37 -7.69 -8.40
C VAL A 94 1.75 -6.52 -9.30
N ALA A 95 2.56 -6.74 -10.34
CA ALA A 95 2.93 -5.70 -11.30
C ALA A 95 1.73 -5.10 -12.05
N LYS A 96 0.64 -5.86 -12.22
CA LYS A 96 -0.60 -5.40 -12.86
C LYS A 96 -1.53 -4.65 -11.90
N MET A 97 -1.34 -4.78 -10.60
CA MET A 97 -2.18 -4.12 -9.60
C MET A 97 -1.71 -2.69 -9.35
N ASN A 98 -2.64 -1.81 -8.99
CA ASN A 98 -2.34 -0.41 -8.69
C ASN A 98 -2.14 -0.19 -7.18
N PHE A 99 -1.15 -0.87 -6.60
CA PHE A 99 -0.81 -0.68 -5.19
C PHE A 99 -0.01 0.60 -4.98
N SER A 100 -0.45 1.40 -4.02
CA SER A 100 0.26 2.60 -3.56
C SER A 100 1.41 2.27 -2.60
N ARG A 101 1.29 1.15 -1.87
CA ARG A 101 2.29 0.69 -0.90
C ARG A 101 2.17 -0.81 -0.68
N MET A 102 3.32 -1.48 -0.57
CA MET A 102 3.37 -2.90 -0.23
C MET A 102 4.33 -3.16 0.93
N HIS A 103 3.88 -3.91 1.91
CA HIS A 103 4.71 -4.45 2.97
C HIS A 103 5.11 -5.87 2.60
N VAL A 104 6.39 -6.08 2.37
CA VAL A 104 6.94 -7.37 1.91
C VAL A 104 7.64 -8.05 3.07
N PHE A 105 7.21 -9.26 3.38
CA PHE A 105 7.76 -10.07 4.47
C PHE A 105 8.29 -11.41 3.96
N PRO A 106 9.46 -11.86 4.41
CA PRO A 106 9.81 -13.26 4.26
C PRO A 106 8.91 -14.10 5.16
N TYR A 107 8.51 -15.28 4.68
CA TYR A 107 7.81 -16.23 5.56
C TYR A 107 8.68 -16.54 6.78
N SER A 108 8.09 -16.45 7.96
CA SER A 108 8.71 -16.77 9.25
C SER A 108 7.95 -17.91 9.93
N ARG A 109 8.67 -18.96 10.33
CA ARG A 109 8.10 -20.11 11.04
C ARG A 109 7.50 -19.67 12.37
N ARG A 110 6.22 -19.98 12.58
CA ARG A 110 5.54 -19.79 13.86
C ARG A 110 5.20 -21.14 14.46
N SER A 111 5.80 -21.47 15.59
CA SER A 111 5.53 -22.73 16.30
C SER A 111 4.03 -22.98 16.46
N GLY A 112 3.60 -24.22 16.26
CA GLY A 112 2.20 -24.63 16.38
C GLY A 112 1.34 -24.35 15.14
N THR A 113 1.93 -23.91 14.03
CA THR A 113 1.21 -23.76 12.75
C THR A 113 1.52 -24.91 11.79
N PRO A 114 0.54 -25.38 10.98
CA PRO A 114 0.79 -26.42 9.98
C PRO A 114 1.92 -26.08 9.01
N ALA A 115 2.02 -24.81 8.59
CA ALA A 115 3.09 -24.33 7.72
C ALA A 115 4.49 -24.47 8.33
N ALA A 116 4.63 -24.32 9.65
CA ALA A 116 5.91 -24.49 10.33
C ALA A 116 6.38 -25.94 10.37
N GLU A 117 5.47 -26.91 10.27
CA GLU A 117 5.75 -28.36 10.30
C GLU A 117 6.07 -28.92 8.93
N ARG A 118 5.81 -28.19 7.85
CA ARG A 118 6.11 -28.60 6.48
C ARG A 118 7.61 -28.84 6.29
N GLN A 119 7.96 -29.86 5.50
CA GLN A 119 9.35 -30.25 5.20
C GLN A 119 9.95 -29.45 4.03
N ASP A 120 9.10 -28.91 3.17
CA ASP A 120 9.42 -28.15 1.97
C ASP A 120 9.64 -26.65 2.25
N GLN A 121 10.33 -26.34 3.33
CA GLN A 121 10.67 -24.96 3.69
C GLN A 121 11.60 -24.33 2.65
N VAL A 122 11.26 -23.13 2.21
CA VAL A 122 12.11 -22.36 1.30
C VAL A 122 13.38 -21.91 2.03
N PRO A 123 14.58 -22.12 1.44
CA PRO A 123 15.85 -21.74 2.05
C PRO A 123 15.95 -20.21 2.28
N GLU A 124 16.60 -19.80 3.35
CA GLU A 124 16.75 -18.37 3.71
C GLU A 124 17.38 -17.50 2.59
N PRO A 125 18.44 -17.96 1.85
CA PRO A 125 18.96 -17.18 0.74
C PRO A 125 17.93 -16.92 -0.37
N VAL A 126 17.06 -17.91 -0.67
CA VAL A 126 15.98 -17.77 -1.66
C VAL A 126 14.93 -16.80 -1.17
N LYS A 127 14.51 -16.90 0.09
CA LYS A 127 13.57 -15.93 0.67
C LYS A 127 14.12 -14.50 0.61
N LYS A 128 15.38 -14.31 0.92
CA LYS A 128 16.05 -13.01 0.87
C LYS A 128 16.06 -12.44 -0.56
N ASP A 129 16.36 -13.25 -1.56
CA ASP A 129 16.30 -12.85 -2.97
C ASP A 129 14.89 -12.43 -3.38
N ARG A 130 13.90 -13.26 -3.05
CA ARG A 130 12.49 -12.97 -3.33
C ARG A 130 11.99 -11.68 -2.66
N VAL A 131 12.40 -11.44 -1.41
CA VAL A 131 12.11 -10.18 -0.72
C VAL A 131 12.67 -8.99 -1.49
N HIS A 132 13.93 -9.04 -1.92
CA HIS A 132 14.55 -7.94 -2.67
C HIS A 132 13.82 -7.67 -3.99
N ARG A 133 13.49 -8.71 -4.75
CA ARG A 133 12.77 -8.58 -6.02
C ARG A 133 11.37 -7.98 -5.83
N MET A 134 10.63 -8.47 -4.83
CA MET A 134 9.31 -7.95 -4.53
C MET A 134 9.36 -6.51 -3.96
N GLN A 135 10.36 -6.17 -3.15
CA GLN A 135 10.57 -4.80 -2.65
C GLN A 135 10.94 -3.83 -3.78
N ALA A 136 11.73 -4.27 -4.76
CA ALA A 136 12.03 -3.45 -5.93
C ALA A 136 10.75 -3.13 -6.72
N LEU A 137 9.87 -4.13 -6.92
CA LEU A 137 8.57 -3.91 -7.53
C LEU A 137 7.68 -3.00 -6.67
N ALA A 138 7.70 -3.16 -5.35
CA ALA A 138 6.96 -2.32 -4.42
C ALA A 138 7.36 -0.84 -4.52
N ALA A 139 8.66 -0.56 -4.58
CA ALA A 139 9.18 0.79 -4.75
C ALA A 139 8.74 1.40 -6.10
N TYR A 140 8.85 0.62 -7.17
CA TYR A 140 8.41 1.05 -8.49
C TYR A 140 6.91 1.39 -8.52
N LYS A 141 6.05 0.53 -7.94
CA LYS A 141 4.60 0.75 -7.88
C LYS A 141 4.23 1.97 -7.04
N ALA A 142 4.90 2.17 -5.91
CA ALA A 142 4.70 3.37 -5.09
C ALA A 142 5.06 4.65 -5.87
N GLU A 143 6.17 4.64 -6.60
CA GLU A 143 6.56 5.77 -7.43
C GLU A 143 5.57 6.02 -8.58
N GLU A 144 5.07 4.97 -9.26
CA GLU A 144 4.01 5.09 -10.28
C GLU A 144 2.74 5.73 -9.69
N PHE A 145 2.35 5.31 -8.48
CA PHE A 145 1.20 5.89 -7.79
C PHE A 145 1.45 7.38 -7.46
N HIS A 146 2.59 7.72 -6.89
CA HIS A 146 2.92 9.11 -6.55
C HIS A 146 2.94 10.03 -7.78
N ARG A 147 3.45 9.58 -8.91
CA ARG A 147 3.52 10.36 -10.16
C ARG A 147 2.15 10.85 -10.64
N GLN A 148 1.07 10.14 -10.34
CA GLN A 148 -0.30 10.51 -10.73
C GLN A 148 -0.76 11.79 -10.04
N PHE A 149 -0.15 12.17 -8.92
CA PHE A 149 -0.53 13.32 -8.10
C PHE A 149 0.40 14.53 -8.28
N ILE A 150 1.50 14.37 -9.00
CA ILE A 150 2.39 15.50 -9.31
C ILE A 150 1.61 16.56 -10.09
N GLY A 151 1.74 17.82 -9.66
CA GLY A 151 1.00 18.94 -10.21
C GLY A 151 -0.40 19.15 -9.61
N GLN A 152 -0.86 18.29 -8.72
CA GLN A 152 -2.11 18.49 -7.99
C GLN A 152 -1.89 19.26 -6.68
N THR A 153 -2.92 19.89 -6.17
CA THR A 153 -2.95 20.47 -4.82
C THR A 153 -3.70 19.51 -3.91
N MET A 154 -3.09 19.11 -2.81
CA MET A 154 -3.66 18.17 -1.85
C MET A 154 -3.53 18.69 -0.42
N ARG A 155 -4.45 18.26 0.45
CA ARG A 155 -4.41 18.55 1.88
C ARG A 155 -3.43 17.62 2.58
N VAL A 156 -2.40 18.17 3.22
CA VAL A 156 -1.35 17.45 3.94
C VAL A 156 -1.44 17.76 5.42
N LEU A 157 -1.49 16.74 6.26
CA LEU A 157 -1.31 16.85 7.71
C LEU A 157 0.18 16.70 7.99
N PHE A 158 0.83 17.78 8.44
CA PHE A 158 2.24 17.76 8.79
C PHE A 158 2.45 17.28 10.23
N GLU A 159 3.50 16.46 10.45
CA GLU A 159 3.67 15.73 11.71
C GLU A 159 5.09 15.80 12.29
N THR A 160 6.12 15.92 11.46
CA THR A 160 7.51 15.82 11.93
C THR A 160 8.44 16.72 11.12
N THR A 161 9.26 17.50 11.83
CA THR A 161 10.32 18.31 11.21
C THR A 161 11.69 17.72 11.53
N THR A 162 12.49 17.48 10.50
CA THR A 162 13.87 16.98 10.61
C THR A 162 14.77 17.80 9.68
N ASP A 163 15.83 18.39 10.21
CA ASP A 163 16.83 19.17 9.45
C ASP A 163 16.23 20.25 8.52
N GLY A 164 15.14 20.89 8.98
CA GLY A 164 14.48 21.96 8.24
C GLY A 164 13.51 21.48 7.16
N ILE A 165 13.29 20.19 7.02
CA ILE A 165 12.25 19.59 6.16
C ILE A 165 11.16 19.03 7.05
N THR A 166 9.92 19.43 6.80
CA THR A 166 8.75 18.87 7.47
C THR A 166 8.07 17.85 6.59
N ASP A 167 7.75 16.69 7.15
CA ASP A 167 6.99 15.67 6.45
C ASP A 167 5.58 15.49 7.05
N GLY A 168 4.67 15.07 6.19
CA GLY A 168 3.29 14.82 6.54
C GLY A 168 2.60 13.87 5.57
N LEU A 169 1.33 13.62 5.79
CA LEU A 169 0.57 12.68 4.99
C LEU A 169 -0.66 13.33 4.35
N THR A 170 -0.91 13.01 3.08
CA THR A 170 -2.20 13.28 2.43
C THR A 170 -3.29 12.37 3.00
N ASP A 171 -4.53 12.58 2.62
CA ASP A 171 -5.66 11.70 2.96
C ASP A 171 -5.53 10.31 2.29
N ASN A 172 -4.97 10.24 1.09
CA ASN A 172 -4.65 8.98 0.41
C ASN A 172 -3.24 8.44 0.72
N TYR A 173 -2.64 8.84 1.84
CA TYR A 173 -1.43 8.27 2.43
C TYR A 173 -0.12 8.50 1.68
N ILE A 174 -0.07 9.47 0.78
CA ILE A 174 1.19 9.90 0.18
C ILE A 174 1.97 10.70 1.22
N ARG A 175 3.25 10.37 1.42
CA ARG A 175 4.16 11.18 2.21
C ARG A 175 4.55 12.42 1.41
N VAL A 176 4.40 13.58 2.03
CA VAL A 176 4.74 14.86 1.41
C VAL A 176 5.78 15.57 2.28
N TYR A 177 6.78 16.12 1.63
CA TYR A 177 7.87 16.86 2.22
C TYR A 177 7.80 18.31 1.80
N THR A 178 8.13 19.23 2.71
CA THR A 178 8.22 20.67 2.43
C THR A 178 9.32 21.34 3.26
N ASP A 179 9.92 22.39 2.72
CA ASP A 179 10.79 23.31 3.45
C ASP A 179 10.08 24.61 3.84
N ASP A 180 8.78 24.72 3.54
CA ASP A 180 7.96 25.83 3.99
C ASP A 180 7.74 25.78 5.51
N SER A 181 7.49 26.93 6.10
CA SER A 181 7.16 27.02 7.53
C SER A 181 5.71 26.56 7.76
N VAL A 182 5.58 25.40 8.41
CA VAL A 182 4.29 24.79 8.77
C VAL A 182 4.28 24.42 10.26
N GLU A 183 3.10 24.31 10.85
CA GLU A 183 2.92 23.89 12.24
C GLU A 183 2.57 22.40 12.32
N ASP A 184 3.21 21.68 13.24
CA ASP A 184 2.95 20.26 13.48
C ASP A 184 1.50 20.06 13.94
N GLY A 185 0.85 19.04 13.38
CA GLY A 185 -0.56 18.71 13.68
C GLY A 185 -1.59 19.52 12.87
N GLU A 186 -1.15 20.47 12.04
CA GLU A 186 -2.03 21.28 11.20
C GLU A 186 -2.09 20.78 9.75
N ILE A 187 -3.19 21.09 9.08
CA ILE A 187 -3.44 20.68 7.70
C ILE A 187 -3.28 21.87 6.75
N TYR A 188 -2.42 21.71 5.76
CA TYR A 188 -2.17 22.70 4.71
C TYR A 188 -2.54 22.17 3.33
N GLU A 189 -2.93 23.07 2.43
CA GLU A 189 -3.00 22.79 1.00
C GLU A 189 -1.60 22.90 0.41
N VAL A 190 -1.13 21.82 -0.26
CA VAL A 190 0.22 21.73 -0.78
C VAL A 190 0.17 21.38 -2.27
N ARG A 191 0.87 22.15 -3.09
CA ARG A 191 1.12 21.84 -4.49
C ARG A 191 2.22 20.79 -4.57
N LEU A 192 1.89 19.60 -5.06
CA LEU A 192 2.81 18.49 -5.20
C LEU A 192 3.65 18.68 -6.47
N GLU A 193 4.99 18.68 -6.37
CA GLU A 193 5.83 19.14 -7.48
C GLU A 193 6.74 18.06 -8.06
N GLN A 194 7.41 17.29 -7.21
CA GLN A 194 8.37 16.29 -7.68
C GLN A 194 8.51 15.13 -6.71
N LEU A 195 8.91 13.98 -7.22
CA LEU A 195 9.27 12.84 -6.38
C LEU A 195 10.44 13.20 -5.46
N TYR A 196 10.34 12.80 -4.21
CA TYR A 196 11.37 13.03 -3.22
C TYR A 196 11.36 11.90 -2.17
N GLN A 197 12.51 11.25 -1.97
CA GLN A 197 12.64 10.11 -1.06
C GLN A 197 11.56 9.03 -1.33
N ASP A 198 10.76 8.70 -0.31
CA ASP A 198 9.64 7.75 -0.38
C ASP A 198 8.27 8.43 -0.62
N GLY A 199 8.26 9.66 -1.14
CA GLY A 199 7.06 10.45 -1.34
C GLY A 199 7.22 11.55 -2.38
N ILE A 200 6.64 12.72 -2.10
CA ILE A 200 6.59 13.88 -3.00
C ILE A 200 7.04 15.13 -2.25
N PHE A 201 7.87 15.96 -2.86
CA PHE A 201 8.17 17.30 -2.38
C PHE A 201 7.15 18.30 -2.95
N GLY A 202 6.71 19.25 -2.13
CA GLY A 202 5.78 20.27 -2.57
C GLY A 202 5.80 21.51 -1.69
N HIS A 203 5.08 22.54 -2.15
CA HIS A 203 5.00 23.84 -1.47
C HIS A 203 3.57 24.16 -1.06
N VAL A 204 3.46 24.81 0.11
CA VAL A 204 2.19 25.28 0.65
C VAL A 204 1.57 26.33 -0.28
N VAL A 205 0.32 26.10 -0.66
CA VAL A 205 -0.45 27.06 -1.43
C VAL A 205 -0.91 28.17 -0.49
N VAL A 206 -0.26 29.33 -0.61
CA VAL A 206 -0.66 30.51 0.16
C VAL A 206 -2.01 31.01 -0.39
N SER A 207 -3.08 30.87 0.37
CA SER A 207 -4.34 31.53 0.06
C SER A 207 -4.12 33.04 0.20
N ASN A 208 -4.00 33.76 -0.92
CA ASN A 208 -4.13 35.21 -0.89
C ASN A 208 -5.55 35.54 -0.36
N LYS A 209 -5.65 35.82 0.94
CA LYS A 209 -6.84 36.42 1.56
C LYS A 209 -7.00 37.87 1.15
#